data_495fdf74d44800e93270a65555164549
#
_entry.id   495fdf74d44800e93270a65555164549
#
_cell.length_a   1.000
_cell.length_b   1.000
_cell.length_c   1.000
_cell.angle_alpha   90.00
_cell.angle_beta   90.00
_cell.angle_gamma   90.00
#
_symmetry.space_group_name_H-M   'P 1'
#
loop_
_entity.id
_entity.type
_entity.pdbx_description
1 polymer ?
#
loop_
_entity_poly.entity_id
_entity_poly.type
_entity_poly.pdbx_seq_one_letter_code
_entity_poly.pdbx_strand_id
1 'polypeptide(L)'
;MSSVLVVLEERGGKISRISWEAIAAGQRLGSQLGLPVSAAIVGLQTESLAAEIATRPLGKVVRVEHPLLAHYTADGYTLALQQLIQSASPAYVVLPHTYQVRDYAPALAARLGQVLIGDVVAIGDGPVFTRQLMQGRLNGNYRHTGSGTCLVSVQAGAFRAENSDAAANPSEVITFTPTIEPNQIRTTPGEPFRGSAQTVDLGSAQLIVSVGRGIKEAENIPLIQDLATALGAELAASRPICDNGWLPLERQVGSSGQTVSPKLYLAVGISGAIQHLVGMKGSQCVVAINKDPDAPIFEVADYGIVGDLFEVVPALTEAVKAARQ
;
A
#
# COMPACT_ATOMS: atom_id res chain seq x y z
N MET A 1 19.53 5.38 22.58
CA MET A 1 19.76 4.08 21.92
C MET A 1 19.19 4.18 20.52
N SER A 2 19.90 3.68 19.54
CA SER A 2 19.43 3.65 18.15
C SER A 2 18.17 2.78 18.02
N SER A 3 17.20 3.15 17.19
CA SER A 3 15.91 2.45 17.02
C SER A 3 15.43 2.51 15.58
N VAL A 4 14.41 1.74 15.27
CA VAL A 4 13.62 1.86 14.04
C VAL A 4 12.29 2.53 14.40
N LEU A 5 11.94 3.61 13.71
CA LEU A 5 10.66 4.29 13.83
C LEU A 5 9.82 4.01 12.58
N VAL A 6 8.63 3.47 12.75
CA VAL A 6 7.68 3.27 11.66
C VAL A 6 6.62 4.35 11.72
N VAL A 7 6.50 5.18 10.70
CA VAL A 7 5.44 6.21 10.62
C VAL A 7 4.27 5.65 9.82
N LEU A 8 3.09 5.71 10.39
CA LEU A 8 1.87 5.10 9.84
C LEU A 8 0.98 6.16 9.20
N GLU A 9 0.21 5.72 8.23
CA GLU A 9 -0.83 6.52 7.57
C GLU A 9 -2.21 5.98 7.95
N GLU A 10 -3.08 6.88 8.35
CA GLU A 10 -4.49 6.60 8.52
C GLU A 10 -5.29 7.08 7.30
N ARG A 11 -6.43 6.47 7.05
CA ARG A 11 -7.36 6.89 6.03
C ARG A 11 -8.80 6.64 6.49
N GLY A 12 -9.56 7.72 6.62
CA GLY A 12 -10.96 7.65 7.06
C GLY A 12 -11.14 7.01 8.44
N GLY A 13 -10.25 7.30 9.38
CA GLY A 13 -10.29 6.81 10.76
C GLY A 13 -9.84 5.36 10.93
N LYS A 14 -9.12 4.80 9.95
CA LYS A 14 -8.55 3.45 9.99
C LYS A 14 -7.07 3.46 9.59
N ILE A 15 -6.29 2.58 10.18
CA ILE A 15 -4.90 2.37 9.74
C ILE A 15 -4.91 1.78 8.33
N SER A 16 -4.18 2.41 7.43
CA SER A 16 -4.07 1.93 6.06
C SER A 16 -3.37 0.56 6.01
N ARG A 17 -3.79 -0.30 5.07
CA ARG A 17 -3.21 -1.64 4.95
C ARG A 17 -1.69 -1.61 4.79
N ILE A 18 -1.17 -0.71 3.95
CA ILE A 18 0.27 -0.58 3.72
C ILE A 18 1.03 -0.12 4.98
N SER A 19 0.37 0.54 5.92
CA SER A 19 0.97 0.88 7.22
C SER A 19 1.26 -0.37 8.07
N TRP A 20 0.42 -1.39 8.01
CA TRP A 20 0.70 -2.68 8.64
C TRP A 20 1.87 -3.40 7.98
N GLU A 21 2.00 -3.30 6.66
CA GLU A 21 3.15 -3.82 5.91
C GLU A 21 4.44 -3.06 6.26
N ALA A 22 4.35 -1.73 6.49
CA ALA A 22 5.48 -0.93 6.96
C ALA A 22 5.93 -1.35 8.38
N ILE A 23 5.00 -1.73 9.27
CA ILE A 23 5.35 -2.32 10.58
C ILE A 23 6.12 -3.62 10.38
N ALA A 24 5.65 -4.53 9.52
CA ALA A 24 6.35 -5.78 9.24
C ALA A 24 7.77 -5.55 8.69
N ALA A 25 7.93 -4.59 7.78
CA ALA A 25 9.24 -4.18 7.28
C ALA A 25 10.13 -3.62 8.38
N GLY A 26 9.58 -2.75 9.24
CA GLY A 26 10.29 -2.18 10.39
C GLY A 26 10.73 -3.25 11.40
N GLN A 27 9.87 -4.22 11.69
CA GLN A 27 10.17 -5.35 12.57
C GLN A 27 11.27 -6.25 11.98
N ARG A 28 11.19 -6.54 10.67
CA ARG A 28 12.25 -7.29 9.97
C ARG A 28 13.60 -6.55 10.07
N LEU A 29 13.62 -5.25 9.81
CA LEU A 29 14.82 -4.42 9.90
C LEU A 29 15.34 -4.36 11.34
N GLY A 30 14.45 -4.16 12.31
CA GLY A 30 14.80 -4.16 13.74
C GLY A 30 15.41 -5.47 14.21
N SER A 31 14.83 -6.60 13.80
CA SER A 31 15.34 -7.94 14.09
C SER A 31 16.74 -8.18 13.52
N GLN A 32 16.98 -7.78 12.26
CA GLN A 32 18.29 -7.92 11.62
C GLN A 32 19.38 -7.09 12.31
N LEU A 33 19.02 -5.94 12.85
CA LEU A 33 19.97 -5.00 13.47
C LEU A 33 20.03 -5.08 14.99
N GLY A 34 19.17 -5.88 15.63
CA GLY A 34 19.04 -5.90 17.08
C GLY A 34 18.53 -4.57 17.67
N LEU A 35 17.69 -3.85 16.91
CA LEU A 35 17.16 -2.54 17.28
C LEU A 35 15.68 -2.63 17.70
N PRO A 36 15.26 -1.90 18.74
CA PRO A 36 13.86 -1.79 19.09
C PRO A 36 13.07 -1.06 18.00
N VAL A 37 11.85 -1.51 17.76
CA VAL A 37 10.93 -0.93 16.77
C VAL A 37 9.82 -0.17 17.48
N SER A 38 9.59 1.07 17.10
CA SER A 38 8.49 1.90 17.57
C SER A 38 7.64 2.36 16.41
N ALA A 39 6.37 2.66 16.65
CA ALA A 39 5.47 3.21 15.63
C ALA A 39 5.04 4.64 15.99
N ALA A 40 4.73 5.46 14.98
CA ALA A 40 4.14 6.77 15.15
C ALA A 40 2.91 6.93 14.25
N ILE A 41 1.86 7.56 14.80
CA ILE A 41 0.68 8.00 14.06
C ILE A 41 0.55 9.51 14.21
N VAL A 42 0.33 10.20 13.08
CA VAL A 42 0.26 11.67 13.01
C VAL A 42 -1.18 12.11 12.79
N GLY A 43 -1.67 13.05 13.58
CA GLY A 43 -3.03 13.55 13.40
C GLY A 43 -3.55 14.36 14.59
N LEU A 44 -4.85 14.32 14.75
CA LEU A 44 -5.58 14.85 15.90
C LEU A 44 -6.56 13.77 16.37
N GLN A 45 -6.65 13.55 17.71
CA GLN A 45 -7.54 12.52 18.29
C GLN A 45 -7.24 11.10 17.78
N THR A 46 -5.97 10.69 17.89
CA THR A 46 -5.47 9.40 17.36
C THR A 46 -5.50 8.28 18.42
N GLU A 47 -6.22 8.42 19.55
CA GLU A 47 -6.24 7.45 20.65
C GLU A 47 -6.64 6.04 20.21
N SER A 48 -7.74 5.92 19.48
CA SER A 48 -8.27 4.62 19.03
C SER A 48 -7.31 3.92 18.08
N LEU A 49 -6.69 4.68 17.17
CA LEU A 49 -5.71 4.18 16.23
C LEU A 49 -4.42 3.73 16.95
N ALA A 50 -3.96 4.53 17.91
CA ALA A 50 -2.78 4.18 18.70
C ALA A 50 -3.02 2.92 19.56
N ALA A 51 -4.22 2.75 20.11
CA ALA A 51 -4.60 1.55 20.85
C ALA A 51 -4.61 0.31 19.94
N GLU A 52 -5.11 0.43 18.70
CA GLU A 52 -5.06 -0.64 17.70
C GLU A 52 -3.61 -0.99 17.35
N ILE A 53 -2.75 0.00 17.10
CA ILE A 53 -1.34 -0.20 16.80
C ILE A 53 -0.61 -0.86 17.98
N ALA A 54 -0.94 -0.49 19.22
CA ALA A 54 -0.31 -1.00 20.43
C ALA A 54 -0.55 -2.50 20.66
N THR A 55 -1.51 -3.12 19.98
CA THR A 55 -1.70 -4.58 20.00
C THR A 55 -0.56 -5.35 19.30
N ARG A 56 0.29 -4.68 18.55
CA ARG A 56 1.45 -5.28 17.88
C ARG A 56 2.68 -5.27 18.79
N PRO A 57 3.62 -6.24 18.63
CA PRO A 57 4.85 -6.29 19.41
C PRO A 57 5.81 -5.15 18.98
N LEU A 58 5.66 -4.00 19.63
CA LEU A 58 6.43 -2.79 19.43
C LEU A 58 7.04 -2.32 20.76
N GLY A 59 8.13 -1.57 20.71
CA GLY A 59 8.71 -0.97 21.92
C GLY A 59 7.79 0.12 22.50
N LYS A 60 7.22 0.97 21.62
CA LYS A 60 6.24 2.00 21.98
C LYS A 60 5.50 2.50 20.76
N VAL A 61 4.35 3.13 21.01
CA VAL A 61 3.55 3.85 19.99
C VAL A 61 3.53 5.34 20.35
N VAL A 62 3.85 6.19 19.39
CA VAL A 62 3.91 7.63 19.55
C VAL A 62 2.72 8.28 18.83
N ARG A 63 1.86 8.93 19.55
CA ARG A 63 0.81 9.81 19.01
C ARG A 63 1.44 11.18 18.75
N VAL A 64 1.54 11.59 17.50
CA VAL A 64 2.04 12.91 17.11
C VAL A 64 0.84 13.82 16.91
N GLU A 65 0.50 14.61 17.93
CA GLU A 65 -0.76 15.33 17.95
C GLU A 65 -0.60 16.84 18.05
N HIS A 66 -1.30 17.51 17.14
CA HIS A 66 -1.43 18.98 17.14
C HIS A 66 -2.72 19.38 16.41
N PRO A 67 -3.42 20.46 16.79
CA PRO A 67 -4.64 20.91 16.11
C PRO A 67 -4.47 21.14 14.61
N LEU A 68 -3.30 21.65 14.17
CA LEU A 68 -2.97 21.87 12.76
C LEU A 68 -2.67 20.59 11.98
N LEU A 69 -2.70 19.41 12.62
CA LEU A 69 -2.58 18.09 12.01
C LEU A 69 -3.92 17.37 11.87
N ALA A 70 -5.05 18.06 12.17
CA ALA A 70 -6.40 17.50 12.01
C ALA A 70 -6.69 17.11 10.56
N HIS A 71 -6.08 17.80 9.62
CA HIS A 71 -6.11 17.49 8.20
C HIS A 71 -4.69 17.40 7.68
N TYR A 72 -4.47 16.50 6.72
CA TYR A 72 -3.16 16.35 6.11
C TYR A 72 -2.73 17.62 5.37
N THR A 73 -1.52 18.07 5.66
CA THR A 73 -0.75 19.03 4.83
C THR A 73 0.70 18.58 4.79
N ALA A 74 1.36 18.69 3.64
CA ALA A 74 2.76 18.29 3.50
C ALA A 74 3.68 19.08 4.46
N ASP A 75 3.42 20.37 4.65
CA ASP A 75 4.18 21.21 5.58
C ASP A 75 3.99 20.76 7.02
N GLY A 76 2.75 20.54 7.46
CA GLY A 76 2.44 20.13 8.84
C GLY A 76 3.08 18.80 9.19
N TYR A 77 2.93 17.78 8.33
CA TYR A 77 3.54 16.47 8.52
C TYR A 77 5.08 16.54 8.50
N THR A 78 5.65 17.32 7.58
CA THR A 78 7.11 17.52 7.51
C THR A 78 7.64 18.13 8.80
N LEU A 79 7.00 19.19 9.32
CA LEU A 79 7.44 19.88 10.54
C LEU A 79 7.30 18.99 11.79
N ALA A 80 6.17 18.30 11.92
CA ALA A 80 5.90 17.40 13.04
C ALA A 80 6.89 16.23 13.09
N LEU A 81 7.09 15.55 11.96
CA LEU A 81 7.98 14.41 11.86
C LEU A 81 9.46 14.83 11.95
N GLN A 82 9.83 16.01 11.47
CA GLN A 82 11.17 16.55 11.65
C GLN A 82 11.51 16.65 13.15
N GLN A 83 10.61 17.24 13.94
CA GLN A 83 10.82 17.42 15.39
C GLN A 83 10.84 16.06 16.12
N LEU A 84 9.93 15.15 15.79
CA LEU A 84 9.93 13.80 16.36
C LEU A 84 11.24 13.06 16.06
N ILE A 85 11.69 13.07 14.81
CA ILE A 85 12.91 12.37 14.38
C ILE A 85 14.14 12.99 15.04
N GLN A 86 14.23 14.31 15.14
CA GLN A 86 15.33 14.99 15.85
C GLN A 86 15.36 14.64 17.33
N SER A 87 14.20 14.57 18.00
CA SER A 87 14.09 14.20 19.42
C SER A 87 14.43 12.73 19.67
N ALA A 88 13.91 11.81 18.81
CA ALA A 88 14.08 10.37 19.00
C ALA A 88 15.38 9.81 18.44
N SER A 89 15.99 10.49 17.47
CA SER A 89 17.23 10.10 16.76
C SER A 89 17.26 8.63 16.33
N PRO A 90 16.23 8.13 15.59
CA PRO A 90 16.19 6.75 15.13
C PRO A 90 17.28 6.52 14.07
N ALA A 91 17.80 5.29 13.97
CA ALA A 91 18.70 4.92 12.86
C ALA A 91 17.95 4.84 11.53
N TYR A 92 16.73 4.35 11.60
CA TYR A 92 15.86 4.20 10.42
C TYR A 92 14.47 4.73 10.69
N VAL A 93 13.88 5.39 9.68
CA VAL A 93 12.46 5.74 9.63
C VAL A 93 11.84 4.95 8.48
N VAL A 94 10.90 4.07 8.78
CA VAL A 94 10.17 3.27 7.78
C VAL A 94 8.81 3.88 7.53
N LEU A 95 8.45 4.03 6.26
CA LEU A 95 7.26 4.74 5.78
C LEU A 95 6.51 3.85 4.78
N PRO A 96 5.18 3.87 4.71
CA PRO A 96 4.44 3.26 3.59
C PRO A 96 4.66 4.09 2.31
N HIS A 97 4.89 3.46 1.16
CA HIS A 97 5.10 4.19 -0.11
C HIS A 97 3.76 4.58 -0.74
N THR A 98 3.09 5.58 -0.17
CA THR A 98 1.80 6.11 -0.62
C THR A 98 1.96 7.45 -1.35
N TYR A 99 0.89 7.95 -1.97
CA TYR A 99 0.88 9.31 -2.52
C TYR A 99 1.14 10.37 -1.44
N GLN A 100 0.55 10.21 -0.25
CA GLN A 100 0.77 11.13 0.87
C GLN A 100 2.23 11.14 1.32
N VAL A 101 2.85 9.98 1.50
CA VAL A 101 4.27 9.86 1.88
C VAL A 101 5.18 10.42 0.80
N ARG A 102 4.89 10.17 -0.47
CA ARG A 102 5.65 10.72 -1.61
C ARG A 102 5.58 12.24 -1.68
N ASP A 103 4.55 12.85 -1.13
CA ASP A 103 4.40 14.30 -1.08
C ASP A 103 5.29 14.92 0.01
N TYR A 104 5.31 14.40 1.23
CA TYR A 104 6.07 15.02 2.33
C TYR A 104 7.47 14.41 2.57
N ALA A 105 7.70 13.13 2.32
CA ALA A 105 8.95 12.47 2.73
C ALA A 105 10.22 13.02 2.04
N PRO A 106 10.21 13.45 0.77
CA PRO A 106 11.35 14.11 0.16
C PRO A 106 11.71 15.44 0.84
N ALA A 107 10.70 16.25 1.19
CA ALA A 107 10.90 17.52 1.91
C ALA A 107 11.42 17.26 3.33
N LEU A 108 10.89 16.24 4.01
CA LEU A 108 11.36 15.79 5.32
C LEU A 108 12.84 15.37 5.29
N ALA A 109 13.21 14.53 4.32
CA ALA A 109 14.59 14.07 4.15
C ALA A 109 15.55 15.24 3.88
N ALA A 110 15.15 16.18 3.00
CA ALA A 110 15.93 17.38 2.72
C ALA A 110 16.11 18.27 3.94
N ARG A 111 15.05 18.50 4.74
CA ARG A 111 15.13 19.30 5.97
C ARG A 111 16.00 18.66 7.05
N LEU A 112 16.01 17.34 7.11
CA LEU A 112 16.88 16.60 8.04
C LEU A 112 18.32 16.49 7.52
N GLY A 113 18.59 16.79 6.25
CA GLY A 113 19.88 16.52 5.60
C GLY A 113 20.19 15.03 5.52
N GLN A 114 19.15 14.20 5.36
CA GLN A 114 19.23 12.74 5.45
C GLN A 114 18.81 12.06 4.14
N VAL A 115 19.16 10.79 3.98
CA VAL A 115 18.86 9.99 2.79
C VAL A 115 17.42 9.45 2.85
N LEU A 116 16.73 9.46 1.71
CA LEU A 116 15.48 8.75 1.49
C LEU A 116 15.68 7.68 0.41
N ILE A 117 15.49 6.41 0.77
CA ILE A 117 15.43 5.29 -0.16
C ILE A 117 13.95 4.93 -0.36
N GLY A 118 13.39 5.36 -1.49
CA GLY A 118 11.95 5.18 -1.77
C GLY A 118 11.63 3.89 -2.52
N ASP A 119 10.39 3.41 -2.37
CA ASP A 119 9.81 2.30 -3.15
C ASP A 119 10.57 0.98 -3.00
N VAL A 120 10.89 0.62 -1.75
CA VAL A 120 11.66 -0.58 -1.41
C VAL A 120 10.76 -1.80 -1.46
N VAL A 121 11.21 -2.84 -2.18
CA VAL A 121 10.50 -4.12 -2.34
C VAL A 121 11.10 -5.26 -1.52
N ALA A 122 12.34 -5.12 -1.04
CA ALA A 122 12.98 -6.11 -0.18
C ALA A 122 14.06 -5.47 0.71
N ILE A 123 14.25 -6.06 1.88
CA ILE A 123 15.34 -5.75 2.81
C ILE A 123 16.17 -7.02 2.97
N GLY A 124 17.39 -6.99 2.46
CA GLY A 124 18.39 -8.04 2.59
C GLY A 124 19.34 -7.79 3.76
N ASP A 125 20.30 -8.70 3.96
CA ASP A 125 21.23 -8.63 5.06
C ASP A 125 22.18 -7.43 4.98
N GLY A 126 22.47 -6.85 6.14
CA GLY A 126 23.48 -5.83 6.36
C GLY A 126 23.15 -4.36 6.23
N PRO A 127 21.96 -3.81 6.40
CA PRO A 127 20.73 -3.93 5.61
C PRO A 127 20.92 -3.41 4.18
N VAL A 128 20.50 -4.20 3.22
CA VAL A 128 20.48 -3.82 1.79
C VAL A 128 19.03 -3.61 1.37
N PHE A 129 18.71 -2.43 0.86
CA PHE A 129 17.38 -2.05 0.40
C PHE A 129 17.30 -2.24 -1.11
N THR A 130 16.45 -3.15 -1.56
CA THR A 130 16.21 -3.40 -2.98
C THR A 130 15.01 -2.62 -3.46
N ARG A 131 15.16 -1.88 -4.56
CA ARG A 131 14.05 -1.23 -5.26
C ARG A 131 14.03 -1.59 -6.72
N GLN A 132 12.85 -1.64 -7.30
CA GLN A 132 12.67 -1.91 -8.72
C GLN A 132 12.89 -0.63 -9.54
N LEU A 133 13.59 -0.77 -10.66
CA LEU A 133 13.88 0.29 -11.62
C LEU A 133 13.39 -0.12 -13.00
N MET A 134 13.11 0.86 -13.88
CA MET A 134 12.66 0.63 -15.24
C MET A 134 11.48 -0.35 -15.33
N GLN A 135 10.43 -0.07 -14.56
CA GLN A 135 9.22 -0.89 -14.50
C GLN A 135 9.49 -2.36 -14.10
N GLY A 136 10.40 -2.56 -13.15
CA GLY A 136 10.71 -3.89 -12.62
C GLY A 136 11.70 -4.70 -13.46
N ARG A 137 12.28 -4.14 -14.52
CA ARG A 137 13.30 -4.80 -15.35
C ARG A 137 14.66 -4.93 -14.66
N LEU A 138 14.95 -4.03 -13.73
CA LEU A 138 16.19 -4.02 -12.95
C LEU A 138 15.87 -3.90 -11.46
N ASN A 139 16.71 -4.52 -10.64
CA ASN A 139 16.71 -4.33 -9.20
C ASN A 139 17.97 -3.53 -8.81
N GLY A 140 17.75 -2.35 -8.22
CA GLY A 140 18.83 -1.57 -7.62
C GLY A 140 18.94 -1.91 -6.13
N ASN A 141 20.16 -2.25 -5.68
CA ASN A 141 20.47 -2.52 -4.29
C ASN A 141 21.19 -1.33 -3.66
N TYR A 142 20.64 -0.80 -2.58
CA TYR A 142 21.13 0.39 -1.90
C TYR A 142 21.48 0.06 -0.46
N ARG A 143 22.58 0.63 0.02
CA ARG A 143 22.99 0.56 1.43
C ARG A 143 23.23 1.97 1.94
N HIS A 144 22.69 2.26 3.12
CA HIS A 144 23.03 3.49 3.82
C HIS A 144 24.40 3.37 4.48
N THR A 145 25.34 4.21 4.09
CA THR A 145 26.71 4.25 4.63
C THR A 145 27.01 5.52 5.41
N GLY A 146 26.06 6.46 5.47
CA GLY A 146 26.17 7.71 6.20
C GLY A 146 25.95 7.55 7.70
N SER A 147 26.26 8.61 8.44
CA SER A 147 25.86 8.78 9.83
C SER A 147 24.51 9.49 9.90
N GLY A 148 23.62 9.06 10.80
CA GLY A 148 22.32 9.67 11.02
C GLY A 148 21.16 8.77 10.63
N THR A 149 19.99 9.37 10.43
CA THR A 149 18.74 8.66 10.14
C THR A 149 18.62 8.35 8.66
N CYS A 150 18.36 7.10 8.29
CA CYS A 150 17.97 6.73 6.93
C CYS A 150 16.45 6.61 6.84
N LEU A 151 15.81 7.36 5.95
CA LEU A 151 14.39 7.21 5.65
C LEU A 151 14.21 6.16 4.55
N VAL A 152 13.26 5.25 4.75
CA VAL A 152 12.96 4.16 3.82
C VAL A 152 11.46 4.10 3.60
N SER A 153 10.97 4.18 2.36
CA SER A 153 9.57 3.89 2.10
C SER A 153 9.38 2.56 1.40
N VAL A 154 8.42 1.77 1.85
CA VAL A 154 8.19 0.39 1.41
C VAL A 154 6.99 0.28 0.47
N GLN A 155 7.15 -0.46 -0.61
CA GLN A 155 6.12 -0.68 -1.63
C GLN A 155 4.97 -1.53 -1.08
N ALA A 156 3.75 -1.22 -1.48
CA ALA A 156 2.57 -2.02 -1.16
C ALA A 156 2.72 -3.46 -1.68
N GLY A 157 2.40 -4.44 -0.83
CA GLY A 157 2.48 -5.86 -1.14
C GLY A 157 3.88 -6.48 -1.03
N ALA A 158 4.92 -5.68 -0.82
CA ALA A 158 6.29 -6.18 -0.70
C ALA A 158 6.61 -6.82 0.66
N PHE A 159 5.96 -6.33 1.72
CA PHE A 159 6.15 -6.81 3.09
C PHE A 159 4.81 -7.27 3.64
N ARG A 160 4.59 -8.57 3.66
CA ARG A 160 3.34 -9.12 4.19
C ARG A 160 3.23 -8.82 5.69
N ALA A 161 2.17 -8.13 6.07
CA ALA A 161 1.72 -8.09 7.45
C ALA A 161 1.08 -9.46 7.74
N GLU A 162 1.88 -10.50 7.94
CA GLU A 162 1.37 -11.74 8.50
C GLU A 162 0.68 -11.38 9.82
N ASN A 163 -0.32 -12.17 10.22
CA ASN A 163 -0.94 -12.04 11.54
C ASN A 163 0.19 -12.24 12.57
N SER A 164 0.99 -11.18 12.77
CA SER A 164 1.93 -11.16 13.87
C SER A 164 1.08 -11.35 15.11
N ASP A 165 1.39 -12.37 15.88
CA ASP A 165 0.71 -12.66 17.14
C ASP A 165 0.51 -11.34 17.88
N ALA A 166 -0.70 -11.12 18.39
CA ALA A 166 -0.96 -9.97 19.23
C ALA A 166 0.08 -9.98 20.37
N ALA A 167 0.64 -8.82 20.66
CA ALA A 167 1.57 -8.71 21.80
C ALA A 167 0.88 -9.23 23.05
N ALA A 168 1.58 -10.00 23.86
CA ALA A 168 1.05 -10.53 25.12
C ALA A 168 0.56 -9.39 26.05
N ASN A 169 1.20 -8.24 25.95
CA ASN A 169 0.78 -6.99 26.57
C ASN A 169 0.82 -5.86 25.53
N PRO A 170 -0.17 -4.94 25.53
CA PRO A 170 -0.13 -3.77 24.65
C PRO A 170 1.14 -2.95 24.86
N SER A 171 1.68 -2.42 23.76
CA SER A 171 2.83 -1.53 23.78
C SER A 171 2.48 -0.21 24.46
N GLU A 172 3.46 0.41 25.12
CA GLU A 172 3.28 1.74 25.72
C GLU A 172 2.89 2.77 24.66
N VAL A 173 1.87 3.59 24.98
CA VAL A 173 1.42 4.70 24.12
C VAL A 173 1.84 6.01 24.78
N ILE A 174 2.60 6.82 24.05
CA ILE A 174 3.00 8.16 24.48
C ILE A 174 2.52 9.23 23.52
N THR A 175 2.36 10.46 23.97
CA THR A 175 2.01 11.59 23.11
C THR A 175 3.22 12.50 22.92
N PHE A 176 3.45 12.88 21.67
CA PHE A 176 4.43 13.89 21.27
C PHE A 176 3.67 15.06 20.62
N THR A 177 3.80 16.25 21.18
CA THR A 177 3.17 17.46 20.66
C THR A 177 4.24 18.33 19.99
N PRO A 178 4.25 18.41 18.65
CA PRO A 178 5.18 19.28 17.92
C PRO A 178 4.79 20.76 18.09
N THR A 179 5.75 21.65 17.98
CA THR A 179 5.52 23.08 17.90
C THR A 179 5.34 23.50 16.45
N ILE A 180 4.12 23.85 16.06
CA ILE A 180 3.77 24.25 14.70
C ILE A 180 2.97 25.56 14.75
N GLU A 181 3.40 26.56 14.01
CA GLU A 181 2.69 27.82 13.86
C GLU A 181 1.87 27.83 12.56
N PRO A 182 0.65 28.44 12.53
CA PRO A 182 -0.19 28.48 11.33
C PRO A 182 0.49 29.04 10.09
N ASN A 183 1.37 30.02 10.25
CA ASN A 183 2.11 30.67 9.14
C ASN A 183 3.18 29.77 8.53
N GLN A 184 3.50 28.63 9.12
CA GLN A 184 4.43 27.64 8.59
C GLN A 184 3.75 26.66 7.63
N ILE A 185 2.42 26.65 7.58
CA ILE A 185 1.62 25.79 6.70
C ILE A 185 1.14 26.66 5.53
N ARG A 186 1.64 26.40 4.34
CA ARG A 186 1.39 27.20 3.13
C ARG A 186 0.14 26.80 2.37
N THR A 187 -0.45 25.65 2.70
CA THR A 187 -1.61 25.09 2.00
C THR A 187 -2.76 24.87 2.97
N THR A 188 -3.97 25.17 2.51
CA THR A 188 -5.19 24.83 3.24
C THR A 188 -5.88 23.69 2.52
N PRO A 189 -6.07 22.52 3.15
CA PRO A 189 -6.77 21.41 2.53
C PRO A 189 -8.25 21.82 2.30
N GLY A 190 -8.76 21.50 1.11
CA GLY A 190 -10.19 21.59 0.83
C GLY A 190 -10.93 20.36 1.38
N GLU A 191 -12.27 20.37 1.26
CA GLU A 191 -13.07 19.20 1.59
C GLU A 191 -12.65 18.02 0.71
N PRO A 192 -12.57 16.79 1.29
CA PRO A 192 -12.25 15.59 0.53
C PRO A 192 -13.25 15.39 -0.62
N PHE A 193 -12.77 15.46 -1.84
CA PHE A 193 -13.60 15.29 -3.02
C PHE A 193 -13.59 13.81 -3.45
N ARG A 194 -14.77 13.18 -3.51
CA ARG A 194 -14.94 11.90 -4.16
C ARG A 194 -15.44 12.15 -5.57
N GLY A 195 -14.64 11.81 -6.57
CA GLY A 195 -14.95 12.01 -7.99
C GLY A 195 -16.24 11.34 -8.47
N SER A 196 -16.66 10.28 -7.80
CA SER A 196 -17.98 9.66 -7.96
C SER A 196 -18.39 8.92 -6.69
N ALA A 197 -19.69 8.66 -6.50
CA ALA A 197 -20.20 7.79 -5.43
C ALA A 197 -19.69 6.33 -5.55
N GLN A 198 -19.05 5.99 -6.67
CA GLN A 198 -18.52 4.67 -6.99
C GLN A 198 -16.99 4.58 -6.83
N THR A 199 -16.35 5.54 -6.14
CA THR A 199 -14.90 5.47 -5.87
C THR A 199 -14.62 4.26 -4.98
N VAL A 200 -13.90 3.29 -5.56
CA VAL A 200 -13.49 2.06 -4.90
C VAL A 200 -12.01 2.20 -4.52
N ASP A 201 -11.71 1.98 -3.25
CA ASP A 201 -10.33 1.85 -2.79
C ASP A 201 -9.85 0.41 -3.06
N LEU A 202 -9.34 0.18 -4.28
CA LEU A 202 -8.77 -1.11 -4.66
C LEU A 202 -7.53 -1.46 -3.82
N GLY A 203 -6.84 -0.46 -3.26
CA GLY A 203 -5.66 -0.69 -2.42
C GLY A 203 -5.98 -1.46 -1.14
N SER A 204 -7.19 -1.30 -0.60
CA SER A 204 -7.67 -2.02 0.60
C SER A 204 -8.39 -3.34 0.29
N ALA A 205 -8.71 -3.61 -0.99
CA ALA A 205 -9.49 -4.77 -1.37
C ALA A 205 -8.76 -6.09 -1.09
N GLN A 206 -9.48 -7.03 -0.45
CA GLN A 206 -8.96 -8.37 -0.17
C GLN A 206 -9.04 -9.30 -1.40
N LEU A 207 -10.08 -9.15 -2.20
CA LEU A 207 -10.34 -9.93 -3.40
C LEU A 207 -10.63 -8.97 -4.55
N ILE A 208 -10.01 -9.18 -5.68
CA ILE A 208 -10.19 -8.36 -6.90
C ILE A 208 -10.48 -9.26 -8.09
N VAL A 209 -11.52 -8.92 -8.82
CA VAL A 209 -11.77 -9.43 -10.17
C VAL A 209 -11.49 -8.30 -11.16
N SER A 210 -10.51 -8.49 -12.02
CA SER A 210 -10.07 -7.46 -12.97
C SER A 210 -10.37 -7.87 -14.41
N VAL A 211 -10.99 -6.96 -15.16
CA VAL A 211 -11.39 -7.19 -16.56
C VAL A 211 -10.45 -6.53 -17.55
N GLY A 212 -10.11 -7.26 -18.61
CA GLY A 212 -9.32 -6.78 -19.73
C GLY A 212 -10.08 -6.72 -21.06
N ARG A 213 -9.38 -6.30 -22.13
CA ARG A 213 -9.96 -6.19 -23.48
C ARG A 213 -10.62 -7.46 -24.02
N GLY A 214 -10.31 -8.62 -23.45
CA GLY A 214 -10.95 -9.87 -23.82
C GLY A 214 -12.47 -9.87 -23.64
N ILE A 215 -13.02 -8.94 -22.86
CA ILE A 215 -14.47 -8.75 -22.67
C ILE A 215 -15.19 -8.23 -23.93
N LYS A 216 -14.45 -7.68 -24.88
CA LYS A 216 -14.84 -7.19 -26.20
C LYS A 216 -15.68 -5.89 -26.17
N GLU A 217 -16.77 -5.82 -25.40
CA GLU A 217 -17.76 -4.73 -25.40
C GLU A 217 -18.19 -4.35 -23.98
N ALA A 218 -18.67 -3.12 -23.80
CA ALA A 218 -19.10 -2.60 -22.50
C ALA A 218 -20.31 -3.37 -21.94
N GLU A 219 -21.19 -3.81 -22.82
CA GLU A 219 -22.42 -4.57 -22.50
C GLU A 219 -22.13 -5.89 -21.80
N ASN A 220 -20.90 -6.41 -21.92
CA ASN A 220 -20.45 -7.65 -21.29
C ASN A 220 -19.88 -7.44 -19.88
N ILE A 221 -19.63 -6.20 -19.44
CA ILE A 221 -19.10 -5.90 -18.10
C ILE A 221 -19.95 -6.51 -16.98
N PRO A 222 -21.29 -6.51 -17.04
CA PRO A 222 -22.13 -7.15 -16.02
C PRO A 222 -21.77 -8.60 -15.73
N LEU A 223 -21.31 -9.36 -16.72
CA LEU A 223 -20.86 -10.75 -16.53
C LEU A 223 -19.73 -10.85 -15.49
N ILE A 224 -18.79 -9.90 -15.55
CA ILE A 224 -17.64 -9.87 -14.62
C ILE A 224 -18.07 -9.29 -13.27
N GLN A 225 -18.99 -8.32 -13.27
CA GLN A 225 -19.55 -7.77 -12.03
C GLN A 225 -20.31 -8.84 -11.23
N ASP A 226 -21.04 -9.74 -11.90
CA ASP A 226 -21.74 -10.85 -11.25
C ASP A 226 -20.74 -11.81 -10.57
N LEU A 227 -19.64 -12.15 -11.23
CA LEU A 227 -18.57 -12.95 -10.64
C LEU A 227 -17.93 -12.24 -9.45
N ALA A 228 -17.63 -10.95 -9.59
CA ALA A 228 -17.07 -10.16 -8.51
C ALA A 228 -18.02 -10.14 -7.29
N THR A 229 -19.32 -9.94 -7.53
CA THR A 229 -20.35 -9.97 -6.49
C THR A 229 -20.43 -11.35 -5.82
N ALA A 230 -20.43 -12.42 -6.59
CA ALA A 230 -20.46 -13.79 -6.07
C ALA A 230 -19.23 -14.10 -5.19
N LEU A 231 -18.06 -13.56 -5.54
CA LEU A 231 -16.82 -13.67 -4.76
C LEU A 231 -16.74 -12.69 -3.59
N GLY A 232 -17.63 -11.70 -3.48
CA GLY A 232 -17.45 -10.57 -2.56
C GLY A 232 -16.17 -9.79 -2.85
N ALA A 233 -15.81 -9.69 -4.13
CA ALA A 233 -14.61 -9.05 -4.63
C ALA A 233 -14.92 -7.67 -5.22
N GLU A 234 -13.90 -6.79 -5.23
CA GLU A 234 -13.98 -5.54 -5.97
C GLU A 234 -13.71 -5.75 -7.46
N LEU A 235 -14.49 -5.04 -8.29
CA LEU A 235 -14.27 -5.03 -9.74
C LEU A 235 -13.15 -4.01 -10.07
N ALA A 236 -12.12 -4.47 -10.76
CA ALA A 236 -11.05 -3.65 -11.31
C ALA A 236 -10.95 -3.81 -12.83
N ALA A 237 -10.09 -3.01 -13.44
CA ALA A 237 -9.92 -3.02 -14.88
C ALA A 237 -8.48 -2.79 -15.32
N SER A 238 -8.16 -3.28 -16.50
CA SER A 238 -6.97 -2.87 -17.23
C SER A 238 -7.18 -1.50 -17.91
N ARG A 239 -6.11 -0.78 -18.17
CA ARG A 239 -6.15 0.56 -18.79
C ARG A 239 -7.06 0.67 -20.02
N PRO A 240 -7.04 -0.25 -21.00
CA PRO A 240 -7.90 -0.15 -22.19
C PRO A 240 -9.41 -0.09 -21.88
N ILE A 241 -9.85 -0.69 -20.77
CA ILE A 241 -11.25 -0.65 -20.36
C ILE A 241 -11.64 0.74 -19.86
N CYS A 242 -10.74 1.37 -19.10
CA CYS A 242 -10.94 2.72 -18.59
C CYS A 242 -10.77 3.77 -19.70
N ASP A 243 -9.78 3.62 -20.59
CA ASP A 243 -9.58 4.52 -21.74
C ASP A 243 -10.81 4.53 -22.69
N ASN A 244 -11.52 3.40 -22.80
CA ASN A 244 -12.78 3.31 -23.54
C ASN A 244 -14.00 3.86 -22.77
N GLY A 245 -13.82 4.29 -21.51
CA GLY A 245 -14.91 4.80 -20.68
C GLY A 245 -15.88 3.71 -20.18
N TRP A 246 -15.53 2.43 -20.29
CA TRP A 246 -16.39 1.32 -19.86
C TRP A 246 -16.41 1.15 -18.33
N LEU A 247 -15.32 1.49 -17.68
CA LEU A 247 -15.21 1.63 -16.22
C LEU A 247 -14.44 2.90 -15.87
N PRO A 248 -14.70 3.50 -14.70
CA PRO A 248 -14.02 4.72 -14.28
C PRO A 248 -12.54 4.47 -14.00
N LEU A 249 -11.70 5.52 -14.14
CA LEU A 249 -10.24 5.46 -13.95
C LEU A 249 -9.82 4.99 -12.55
N GLU A 250 -10.64 5.22 -11.56
CA GLU A 250 -10.43 4.77 -10.18
C GLU A 250 -10.42 3.25 -10.03
N ARG A 251 -10.90 2.52 -11.05
CA ARG A 251 -10.85 1.05 -11.12
C ARG A 251 -9.66 0.53 -11.91
N GLN A 252 -8.83 1.42 -12.45
CA GLN A 252 -7.66 1.02 -13.22
C GLN A 252 -6.55 0.47 -12.33
N VAL A 253 -6.06 -0.73 -12.66
CA VAL A 253 -4.88 -1.36 -12.07
C VAL A 253 -3.70 -1.28 -13.06
N GLY A 254 -2.54 -0.87 -12.57
CA GLY A 254 -1.31 -0.78 -13.37
C GLY A 254 -0.41 0.37 -12.94
N SER A 255 0.68 0.57 -13.66
CA SER A 255 1.69 1.61 -13.39
C SER A 255 1.15 3.05 -13.48
N SER A 256 0.09 3.28 -14.25
CA SER A 256 -0.62 4.57 -14.39
C SER A 256 -1.96 4.60 -13.65
N GLY A 257 -2.26 3.57 -12.89
CA GLY A 257 -3.47 3.43 -12.07
C GLY A 257 -3.12 3.06 -10.63
N GLN A 258 -3.99 2.28 -10.00
CA GLN A 258 -3.75 1.81 -8.64
C GLN A 258 -2.81 0.60 -8.63
N THR A 259 -1.94 0.55 -7.61
CA THR A 259 -1.16 -0.64 -7.25
C THR A 259 -1.90 -1.38 -6.15
N VAL A 260 -2.16 -2.67 -6.38
CA VAL A 260 -2.95 -3.52 -5.50
C VAL A 260 -2.18 -4.76 -5.08
N SER A 261 -2.53 -5.32 -3.93
CA SER A 261 -1.93 -6.55 -3.40
C SER A 261 -2.97 -7.40 -2.65
N PRO A 262 -4.07 -7.81 -3.32
CA PRO A 262 -5.14 -8.59 -2.71
C PRO A 262 -4.68 -10.00 -2.36
N LYS A 263 -5.49 -10.71 -1.56
CA LYS A 263 -5.32 -12.16 -1.34
C LYS A 263 -5.59 -12.96 -2.62
N LEU A 264 -6.56 -12.50 -3.44
CA LEU A 264 -6.88 -13.09 -4.73
C LEU A 264 -7.00 -11.99 -5.78
N TYR A 265 -6.28 -12.14 -6.87
CA TYR A 265 -6.42 -11.35 -8.08
C TYR A 265 -6.85 -12.24 -9.24
N LEU A 266 -8.09 -12.12 -9.66
CA LEU A 266 -8.64 -12.86 -10.80
C LEU A 266 -8.58 -11.98 -12.06
N ALA A 267 -7.67 -12.30 -12.96
CA ALA A 267 -7.44 -11.59 -14.21
C ALA A 267 -8.28 -12.22 -15.35
N VAL A 268 -9.31 -11.52 -15.82
CA VAL A 268 -10.22 -12.04 -16.85
C VAL A 268 -10.02 -11.29 -18.17
N GLY A 269 -9.54 -12.00 -19.19
CA GLY A 269 -9.30 -11.44 -20.52
C GLY A 269 -8.22 -10.35 -20.56
N ILE A 270 -7.26 -10.41 -19.62
CA ILE A 270 -6.11 -9.53 -19.52
C ILE A 270 -4.89 -10.18 -20.16
N SER A 271 -4.18 -9.44 -21.02
CA SER A 271 -3.01 -9.97 -21.73
C SER A 271 -1.76 -10.10 -20.85
N GLY A 272 -1.63 -9.30 -19.79
CA GLY A 272 -0.42 -9.29 -18.97
C GLY A 272 0.66 -8.32 -19.46
N ALA A 273 0.29 -7.20 -20.07
CA ALA A 273 1.24 -6.14 -20.38
C ALA A 273 1.99 -5.70 -19.10
N ILE A 274 3.29 -5.41 -19.23
CA ILE A 274 4.18 -5.06 -18.08
C ILE A 274 3.58 -3.96 -17.20
N GLN A 275 2.94 -2.96 -17.81
CA GLN A 275 2.31 -1.85 -17.09
C GLN A 275 1.17 -2.32 -16.17
N HIS A 276 0.43 -3.36 -16.57
CA HIS A 276 -0.61 -3.95 -15.75
C HIS A 276 0.00 -4.82 -14.63
N LEU A 277 0.98 -5.66 -14.98
CA LEU A 277 1.64 -6.55 -14.03
C LEU A 277 2.27 -5.80 -12.86
N VAL A 278 2.90 -4.65 -13.12
CA VAL A 278 3.48 -3.78 -12.06
C VAL A 278 2.43 -3.40 -11.02
N GLY A 279 1.17 -3.18 -11.44
CA GLY A 279 0.10 -2.78 -10.54
C GLY A 279 -0.50 -3.92 -9.70
N MET A 280 -0.28 -5.20 -10.06
CA MET A 280 -0.92 -6.34 -9.38
C MET A 280 0.05 -7.40 -8.87
N LYS A 281 1.33 -7.27 -9.16
CA LYS A 281 2.39 -8.24 -8.83
C LYS A 281 2.49 -8.58 -7.33
N GLY A 282 2.02 -7.70 -6.44
CA GLY A 282 1.95 -7.93 -4.99
C GLY A 282 0.82 -8.86 -4.54
N SER A 283 -0.04 -9.34 -5.45
CA SER A 283 -1.15 -10.24 -5.13
C SER A 283 -0.64 -11.58 -4.57
N GLN A 284 -1.37 -12.15 -3.59
CA GLN A 284 -0.95 -13.42 -2.96
C GLN A 284 -1.26 -14.64 -3.82
N CYS A 285 -2.38 -14.59 -4.54
CA CYS A 285 -2.80 -15.61 -5.49
C CYS A 285 -3.32 -14.93 -6.74
N VAL A 286 -2.79 -15.29 -7.89
CA VAL A 286 -3.20 -14.79 -9.20
C VAL A 286 -3.83 -15.93 -9.98
N VAL A 287 -5.09 -15.73 -10.37
CA VAL A 287 -5.81 -16.62 -11.27
C VAL A 287 -6.03 -15.90 -12.60
N ALA A 288 -5.63 -16.49 -13.71
CA ALA A 288 -5.77 -15.88 -15.03
C ALA A 288 -6.72 -16.69 -15.92
N ILE A 289 -7.62 -16.01 -16.60
CA ILE A 289 -8.50 -16.57 -17.64
C ILE A 289 -8.19 -15.83 -18.94
N ASN A 290 -7.67 -16.55 -19.94
CA ASN A 290 -7.39 -15.99 -21.25
C ASN A 290 -7.53 -17.09 -22.32
N LYS A 291 -8.02 -16.72 -23.50
CA LYS A 291 -8.12 -17.64 -24.64
C LYS A 291 -6.77 -17.89 -25.33
N ASP A 292 -5.81 -16.96 -25.18
CA ASP A 292 -4.47 -17.06 -25.73
C ASP A 292 -3.57 -17.78 -24.73
N PRO A 293 -3.09 -19.00 -25.01
CA PRO A 293 -2.23 -19.75 -24.10
C PRO A 293 -0.87 -19.09 -23.88
N ASP A 294 -0.42 -18.24 -24.81
CA ASP A 294 0.86 -17.55 -24.77
C ASP A 294 0.75 -16.14 -24.14
N ALA A 295 -0.41 -15.81 -23.58
CA ALA A 295 -0.61 -14.50 -22.93
C ALA A 295 0.37 -14.34 -21.74
N PRO A 296 1.15 -13.22 -21.66
CA PRO A 296 2.13 -12.99 -20.60
C PRO A 296 1.56 -13.01 -19.18
N ILE A 297 0.22 -12.86 -19.03
CA ILE A 297 -0.43 -12.97 -17.72
C ILE A 297 -0.21 -14.34 -17.07
N PHE A 298 -0.06 -15.40 -17.87
CA PHE A 298 0.19 -16.74 -17.36
C PHE A 298 1.57 -16.93 -16.74
N GLU A 299 2.56 -16.10 -17.10
CA GLU A 299 3.89 -16.14 -16.48
C GLU A 299 3.88 -15.76 -14.99
N VAL A 300 2.85 -15.01 -14.56
CA VAL A 300 2.71 -14.54 -13.17
C VAL A 300 1.51 -15.16 -12.46
N ALA A 301 0.73 -16.02 -13.13
CA ALA A 301 -0.44 -16.65 -12.58
C ALA A 301 -0.07 -17.91 -11.80
N ASP A 302 -0.63 -18.06 -10.58
CA ASP A 302 -0.56 -19.30 -9.82
C ASP A 302 -1.48 -20.37 -10.43
N TYR A 303 -2.59 -19.94 -11.03
CA TYR A 303 -3.55 -20.80 -11.73
C TYR A 303 -3.95 -20.15 -13.05
N GLY A 304 -3.90 -20.91 -14.13
CA GLY A 304 -4.29 -20.47 -15.47
C GLY A 304 -5.42 -21.31 -16.06
N ILE A 305 -6.42 -20.66 -16.63
CA ILE A 305 -7.47 -21.28 -17.40
C ILE A 305 -7.40 -20.77 -18.83
N VAL A 306 -6.98 -21.63 -19.76
CA VAL A 306 -6.99 -21.32 -21.18
C VAL A 306 -8.37 -21.64 -21.74
N GLY A 307 -9.15 -20.60 -22.06
CA GLY A 307 -10.50 -20.76 -22.51
C GLY A 307 -11.23 -19.44 -22.83
N ASP A 308 -12.42 -19.54 -23.40
CA ASP A 308 -13.26 -18.36 -23.64
C ASP A 308 -13.89 -17.91 -22.31
N LEU A 309 -13.64 -16.66 -21.97
CA LEU A 309 -14.19 -16.07 -20.74
C LEU A 309 -15.73 -16.10 -20.69
N PHE A 310 -16.39 -16.07 -21.85
CA PHE A 310 -17.86 -16.14 -21.94
C PHE A 310 -18.43 -17.52 -21.57
N GLU A 311 -17.62 -18.57 -21.60
CA GLU A 311 -17.95 -19.91 -21.13
C GLU A 311 -17.48 -20.13 -19.69
N VAL A 312 -16.23 -19.72 -19.41
CA VAL A 312 -15.57 -19.99 -18.12
C VAL A 312 -16.19 -19.15 -16.99
N VAL A 313 -16.46 -17.85 -17.22
CA VAL A 313 -16.93 -16.95 -16.15
C VAL A 313 -18.31 -17.34 -15.61
N PRO A 314 -19.34 -17.67 -16.46
CA PRO A 314 -20.62 -18.14 -15.96
C PRO A 314 -20.50 -19.42 -15.13
N ALA A 315 -19.75 -20.40 -15.63
CA ALA A 315 -19.53 -21.67 -14.92
C ALA A 315 -18.83 -21.46 -13.57
N LEU A 316 -17.81 -20.59 -13.52
CA LEU A 316 -17.11 -20.23 -12.30
C LEU A 316 -18.04 -19.51 -11.32
N THR A 317 -18.88 -18.60 -11.81
CA THR A 317 -19.86 -17.87 -10.99
C THR A 317 -20.84 -18.81 -10.29
N GLU A 318 -21.38 -19.77 -11.03
CA GLU A 318 -22.27 -20.79 -10.46
C GLU A 318 -21.57 -21.71 -9.46
N ALA A 319 -20.33 -22.12 -9.76
CA ALA A 319 -19.53 -22.92 -8.81
C ALA A 319 -19.25 -22.16 -7.50
N VAL A 320 -18.93 -20.87 -7.58
CA VAL A 320 -18.71 -20.02 -6.41
C VAL A 320 -19.98 -19.87 -5.58
N LYS A 321 -21.14 -19.63 -6.23
CA LYS A 321 -22.43 -19.55 -5.52
C LYS A 321 -22.77 -20.85 -4.81
N ALA A 322 -22.56 -22.00 -5.46
CA ALA A 322 -22.80 -23.31 -4.88
C ALA A 322 -21.89 -23.63 -3.69
N ALA A 323 -20.63 -23.18 -3.74
CA ALA A 323 -19.66 -23.39 -2.65
C ALA A 323 -19.90 -22.51 -1.41
N ARG A 324 -20.73 -21.47 -1.52
CA ARG A 324 -21.08 -20.54 -0.43
C ARG A 324 -22.43 -20.83 0.23
N GLN A 325 -23.20 -21.76 -0.31
CA GLN A 325 -24.43 -22.30 0.30
C GLN A 325 -24.06 -23.42 1.30
#